data_eeffc4cc878a115a6221be1afe4cd5f3
#
_entry.id   eeffc4cc878a115a6221be1afe4cd5f3
#
_cell.length_a   1.000
_cell.length_b   1.000
_cell.length_c   1.000
_cell.angle_alpha   90.00
_cell.angle_beta   90.00
_cell.angle_gamma   90.00
#
_symmetry.space_group_name_H-M   'P 1'
#
loop_
_entity.id
_entity.type
_entity.pdbx_description
1 polymer ?
#
loop_
_entity_poly.entity_id
_entity_poly.type
_entity_poly.pdbx_seq_one_letter_code
_entity_poly.pdbx_strand_id
1 'polypeptide(L)'
;MEKLLQALASVRAAPLSAEATTQWRQEAERACNRERLMQQDKEAAFPAETIAWLNRQDAQLLYLPAQYGGKLRGLEQITLLWRALAGIDLTVAVGHGKTFLGAVSVWLGGSPQQIAQIRQALLAHEPLAWGLTERGHGADLMATQTTATRQMSGWRLQGEKWLINNATRGNIITVLANTGGAPSGARNLSVLLVDKRRLPPGSWRHLDKVNTYGIRGADISGQQWQDAPLPEEALVGEAGQGLELTLRALQLTRTACCGLSVGALDAGIKLTLELVHQHQLYGRRMIELDTVQTLLAESRLVAWLSEVTAWIAARHAAYLPQEMSVISALAKASVPNLAAQQLTRLEEQMGARGFVSDLYAGGAFQKLIRDHQIVPIFDGSTIVNRVALVPQLPTLIRQFQKGTADLDALDQLARLDAPPPQALPLTSLTLFSRNGCSLVQALPALIERLQQQHGEATDDMALSGLLSDLLLISRQTVDELARTPLSWPAVPQAILHGLQRYEWLFMAACCLLFWLNNPTVRNASRAHWLPLCLHLIARNLGLAASPEQHAGWPSLKQSFAEQPCCADDSLLSQGAHHER
;
A
#
# COMPACT_ATOMS: atom_id res chain seq x y z
N MET A 1 6.63 -17.01 -4.32
CA MET A 1 7.58 -17.45 -3.26
C MET A 1 8.86 -16.62 -3.27
N GLU A 2 9.51 -16.44 -4.41
CA GLU A 2 10.79 -15.70 -4.51
C GLU A 2 10.76 -14.30 -3.88
N LYS A 3 9.75 -13.49 -4.23
CA LYS A 3 9.56 -12.15 -3.63
C LYS A 3 9.47 -12.17 -2.10
N LEU A 4 8.86 -13.22 -1.51
CA LEU A 4 8.78 -13.36 -0.06
C LEU A 4 10.16 -13.66 0.54
N LEU A 5 10.91 -14.58 -0.07
CA LEU A 5 12.25 -14.90 0.40
C LEU A 5 13.19 -13.70 0.28
N GLN A 6 13.11 -12.93 -0.81
CA GLN A 6 13.86 -11.68 -0.98
C GLN A 6 13.51 -10.63 0.10
N ALA A 7 12.21 -10.41 0.36
CA ALA A 7 11.79 -9.48 1.41
C ALA A 7 12.31 -9.92 2.80
N LEU A 8 12.24 -11.23 3.10
CA LEU A 8 12.72 -11.79 4.37
C LEU A 8 14.25 -11.89 4.46
N ALA A 9 14.97 -11.95 3.34
CA ALA A 9 16.44 -11.93 3.36
C ALA A 9 16.99 -10.66 4.02
N SER A 10 16.31 -9.54 3.90
CA SER A 10 16.71 -8.27 4.54
C SER A 10 16.67 -8.31 6.07
N VAL A 11 15.97 -9.27 6.67
CA VAL A 11 15.90 -9.46 8.13
C VAL A 11 17.07 -10.28 8.65
N ARG A 12 17.65 -11.14 7.83
CA ARG A 12 18.70 -12.10 8.21
C ARG A 12 20.02 -11.39 8.51
N ALA A 13 20.77 -11.98 9.42
CA ALA A 13 22.08 -11.46 9.81
C ALA A 13 23.19 -11.79 8.77
N ALA A 14 23.01 -12.88 8.02
CA ALA A 14 23.97 -13.33 6.99
C ALA A 14 23.26 -14.03 5.82
N PRO A 15 23.86 -14.02 4.62
CA PRO A 15 23.39 -14.80 3.49
C PRO A 15 23.37 -16.30 3.80
N LEU A 16 22.46 -17.02 3.19
CA LEU A 16 22.37 -18.48 3.27
C LEU A 16 23.27 -19.14 2.21
N SER A 17 23.78 -20.35 2.50
CA SER A 17 24.32 -21.22 1.47
C SER A 17 23.25 -21.66 0.47
N ALA A 18 23.64 -22.18 -0.68
CA ALA A 18 22.70 -22.67 -1.70
C ALA A 18 21.77 -23.79 -1.16
N GLU A 19 22.33 -24.71 -0.39
CA GLU A 19 21.56 -25.80 0.25
C GLU A 19 20.56 -25.25 1.28
N ALA A 20 21.01 -24.37 2.18
CA ALA A 20 20.14 -23.73 3.16
C ALA A 20 19.05 -22.87 2.49
N THR A 21 19.34 -22.22 1.37
CA THR A 21 18.34 -21.47 0.59
C THR A 21 17.29 -22.42 0.00
N THR A 22 17.69 -23.57 -0.51
CA THR A 22 16.76 -24.60 -1.04
C THR A 22 15.85 -25.13 0.06
N GLN A 23 16.41 -25.46 1.22
CA GLN A 23 15.64 -25.91 2.37
C GLN A 23 14.66 -24.83 2.83
N TRP A 24 15.12 -23.59 2.94
CA TRP A 24 14.28 -22.45 3.32
C TRP A 24 13.10 -22.24 2.36
N ARG A 25 13.33 -22.36 1.05
CA ARG A 25 12.28 -22.32 0.02
C ARG A 25 11.24 -23.42 0.24
N GLN A 26 11.67 -24.65 0.47
CA GLN A 26 10.76 -25.78 0.72
C GLN A 26 9.94 -25.59 1.99
N GLU A 27 10.52 -25.03 3.05
CA GLU A 27 9.80 -24.69 4.27
C GLU A 27 8.76 -23.59 4.02
N ALA A 28 9.11 -22.56 3.25
CA ALA A 28 8.18 -21.49 2.87
C ALA A 28 7.01 -22.02 2.03
N GLU A 29 7.27 -22.88 1.06
CA GLU A 29 6.25 -23.52 0.22
C GLU A 29 5.30 -24.39 1.04
N ARG A 30 5.82 -25.14 2.02
CA ARG A 30 4.99 -25.92 2.95
C ARG A 30 4.15 -25.00 3.86
N ALA A 31 4.76 -23.95 4.41
CA ALA A 31 4.07 -22.99 5.28
C ALA A 31 2.98 -22.20 4.54
N CYS A 32 3.19 -21.91 3.26
CA CYS A 32 2.28 -21.15 2.40
C CYS A 32 1.48 -22.06 1.44
N ASN A 33 1.15 -23.27 1.87
CA ASN A 33 0.43 -24.23 1.03
C ASN A 33 -0.94 -23.70 0.62
N ARG A 34 -1.20 -23.62 -0.69
CA ARG A 34 -2.44 -23.05 -1.27
C ARG A 34 -3.69 -23.80 -0.81
N GLU A 35 -3.68 -25.14 -0.84
CA GLU A 35 -4.85 -25.94 -0.49
C GLU A 35 -5.28 -25.70 0.95
N ARG A 36 -4.32 -25.65 1.88
CA ARG A 36 -4.59 -25.34 3.28
C ARG A 36 -5.13 -23.92 3.47
N LEU A 37 -4.55 -22.91 2.78
CA LEU A 37 -5.03 -21.54 2.85
C LEU A 37 -6.47 -21.41 2.31
N MET A 38 -6.82 -22.15 1.26
CA MET A 38 -8.19 -22.20 0.74
C MET A 38 -9.14 -22.89 1.72
N GLN A 39 -8.72 -23.96 2.39
CA GLN A 39 -9.53 -24.62 3.41
C GLN A 39 -9.76 -23.70 4.62
N GLN A 40 -8.73 -23.00 5.06
CA GLN A 40 -8.83 -22.00 6.13
C GLN A 40 -9.77 -20.84 5.78
N ASP A 41 -9.79 -20.39 4.51
CA ASP A 41 -10.78 -19.38 4.07
C ASP A 41 -12.22 -19.91 4.17
N LYS A 42 -12.48 -21.16 3.74
CA LYS A 42 -13.81 -21.79 3.85
C LYS A 42 -14.29 -21.87 5.29
N GLU A 43 -13.40 -22.22 6.19
CA GLU A 43 -13.66 -22.34 7.63
C GLU A 43 -13.60 -21.01 8.38
N ALA A 44 -13.27 -19.91 7.70
CA ALA A 44 -12.95 -18.62 8.31
C ALA A 44 -11.91 -18.74 9.44
N ALA A 45 -10.97 -19.69 9.29
CA ALA A 45 -9.92 -20.01 10.25
C ALA A 45 -8.68 -19.14 10.03
N PHE A 46 -8.04 -18.72 11.12
CA PHE A 46 -6.81 -17.94 11.07
C PHE A 46 -5.64 -18.75 10.49
N PRO A 47 -4.81 -18.20 9.58
CA PRO A 47 -3.69 -18.93 8.95
C PRO A 47 -2.49 -19.09 9.90
N ALA A 48 -2.71 -19.79 11.03
CA ALA A 48 -1.78 -19.85 12.15
C ALA A 48 -0.40 -20.41 11.80
N GLU A 49 -0.35 -21.46 10.94
CA GLU A 49 0.92 -22.10 10.57
C GLU A 49 1.79 -21.16 9.71
N THR A 50 1.18 -20.46 8.74
CA THR A 50 1.88 -19.49 7.90
C THR A 50 2.41 -18.34 8.75
N ILE A 51 1.58 -17.82 9.65
CA ILE A 51 1.99 -16.74 10.58
C ILE A 51 3.10 -17.23 11.53
N ALA A 52 3.00 -18.44 12.07
CA ALA A 52 4.05 -19.02 12.92
C ALA A 52 5.37 -19.20 12.16
N TRP A 53 5.31 -19.57 10.87
CA TRP A 53 6.51 -19.64 10.04
C TRP A 53 7.13 -18.25 9.83
N LEU A 54 6.33 -17.22 9.51
CA LEU A 54 6.80 -15.84 9.38
C LEU A 54 7.44 -15.32 10.66
N ASN A 55 6.86 -15.65 11.81
CA ASN A 55 7.41 -15.31 13.13
C ASN A 55 8.79 -15.96 13.34
N ARG A 56 8.96 -17.24 12.97
CA ARG A 56 10.29 -17.90 13.02
C ARG A 56 11.31 -17.30 12.06
N GLN A 57 10.88 -16.53 11.04
CA GLN A 57 11.75 -15.77 10.16
C GLN A 57 11.98 -14.34 10.65
N ASP A 58 11.51 -13.99 11.84
CA ASP A 58 11.61 -12.64 12.42
C ASP A 58 11.02 -11.52 11.53
N ALA A 59 10.00 -11.85 10.71
CA ALA A 59 9.41 -10.93 9.75
C ALA A 59 8.91 -9.63 10.39
N GLN A 60 8.46 -9.66 11.65
CA GLN A 60 8.00 -8.49 12.40
C GLN A 60 9.12 -7.52 12.79
N LEU A 61 10.40 -7.89 12.66
CA LEU A 61 11.49 -6.93 12.80
C LEU A 61 11.45 -5.83 11.71
N LEU A 62 10.76 -6.08 10.59
CA LEU A 62 10.45 -5.06 9.60
C LEU A 62 9.36 -4.06 10.06
N TYR A 63 8.69 -4.30 11.19
CA TYR A 63 7.75 -3.34 11.80
C TYR A 63 8.39 -2.53 12.92
N LEU A 64 9.63 -2.88 13.32
CA LEU A 64 10.41 -2.22 14.34
C LEU A 64 11.48 -1.34 13.68
N PRO A 65 11.46 -0.01 13.90
CA PRO A 65 12.47 0.90 13.35
C PRO A 65 13.90 0.51 13.76
N ALA A 66 14.85 0.68 12.84
CA ALA A 66 16.26 0.32 13.06
C ALA A 66 16.88 1.06 14.27
N GLN A 67 16.48 2.31 14.49
CA GLN A 67 16.90 3.10 15.64
C GLN A 67 16.48 2.51 17.00
N TYR A 68 15.50 1.62 17.01
CA TYR A 68 15.02 0.89 18.21
C TYR A 68 15.44 -0.59 18.20
N GLY A 69 16.42 -0.96 17.36
CA GLY A 69 16.97 -2.30 17.27
C GLY A 69 16.22 -3.25 16.36
N GLY A 70 15.36 -2.74 15.46
CA GLY A 70 14.69 -3.50 14.42
C GLY A 70 15.42 -3.48 13.08
N LYS A 71 14.67 -3.73 12.00
CA LYS A 71 15.17 -3.77 10.63
C LYS A 71 14.49 -2.76 9.70
N LEU A 72 13.50 -2.01 10.19
CA LEU A 72 12.81 -1.00 9.40
C LEU A 72 13.69 0.24 9.24
N ARG A 73 14.17 0.47 8.04
CA ARG A 73 14.95 1.66 7.64
C ARG A 73 14.19 2.54 6.66
N GLY A 74 13.36 1.92 5.79
CA GLY A 74 12.54 2.60 4.81
C GLY A 74 11.19 1.90 4.66
N LEU A 75 10.16 2.66 4.30
CA LEU A 75 8.80 2.14 4.20
C LEU A 75 8.63 1.14 3.05
N GLU A 76 9.51 1.20 2.05
CA GLU A 76 9.55 0.24 0.94
C GLU A 76 9.74 -1.21 1.41
N GLN A 77 10.44 -1.44 2.53
CA GLN A 77 10.62 -2.78 3.08
C GLN A 77 9.29 -3.40 3.51
N ILE A 78 8.42 -2.64 4.18
CA ILE A 78 7.07 -3.09 4.54
C ILE A 78 6.22 -3.27 3.29
N THR A 79 6.28 -2.34 2.36
CA THR A 79 5.52 -2.39 1.09
C THR A 79 5.87 -3.64 0.29
N LEU A 80 7.15 -3.98 0.18
CA LEU A 80 7.63 -5.20 -0.49
C LEU A 80 7.24 -6.48 0.25
N LEU A 81 7.34 -6.51 1.58
CA LEU A 81 6.88 -7.64 2.38
C LEU A 81 5.37 -7.86 2.19
N TRP A 82 4.56 -6.80 2.29
CA TRP A 82 3.12 -6.93 2.12
C TRP A 82 2.72 -7.30 0.69
N ARG A 83 3.45 -6.82 -0.33
CA ARG A 83 3.29 -7.29 -1.71
C ARG A 83 3.52 -8.79 -1.83
N ALA A 84 4.64 -9.25 -1.27
CA ALA A 84 5.03 -10.66 -1.34
C ALA A 84 4.01 -11.58 -0.63
N LEU A 85 3.55 -11.17 0.55
CA LEU A 85 2.52 -11.89 1.31
C LEU A 85 1.16 -11.88 0.58
N ALA A 86 0.73 -10.73 0.07
CA ALA A 86 -0.53 -10.60 -0.67
C ALA A 86 -0.53 -11.38 -2.00
N GLY A 87 0.65 -11.52 -2.63
CA GLY A 87 0.84 -12.39 -3.80
C GLY A 87 0.72 -13.89 -3.49
N ILE A 88 0.73 -14.27 -2.21
CA ILE A 88 0.45 -15.62 -1.72
C ILE A 88 -0.99 -15.69 -1.21
N ASP A 89 -1.33 -14.83 -0.25
CA ASP A 89 -2.65 -14.78 0.40
C ASP A 89 -2.85 -13.45 1.13
N LEU A 90 -3.91 -12.70 0.76
CA LEU A 90 -4.22 -11.41 1.38
C LEU A 90 -4.62 -11.53 2.85
N THR A 91 -5.27 -12.64 3.27
CA THR A 91 -5.60 -12.88 4.67
C THR A 91 -4.34 -13.00 5.52
N VAL A 92 -3.30 -13.67 5.01
CA VAL A 92 -1.97 -13.76 5.65
C VAL A 92 -1.33 -12.37 5.73
N ALA A 93 -1.34 -11.62 4.63
CA ALA A 93 -0.76 -10.28 4.58
C ALA A 93 -1.40 -9.32 5.59
N VAL A 94 -2.73 -9.35 5.69
CA VAL A 94 -3.49 -8.54 6.66
C VAL A 94 -3.27 -9.04 8.08
N GLY A 95 -3.41 -10.37 8.33
CA GLY A 95 -3.28 -10.96 9.66
C GLY A 95 -1.92 -10.74 10.31
N HIS A 96 -0.83 -10.72 9.52
CA HIS A 96 0.52 -10.40 9.99
C HIS A 96 0.79 -8.90 9.99
N GLY A 97 0.49 -8.23 8.86
CA GLY A 97 0.89 -6.84 8.60
C GLY A 97 0.22 -5.82 9.53
N LYS A 98 -1.01 -6.08 9.97
CA LYS A 98 -1.74 -5.15 10.86
C LYS A 98 -1.10 -4.99 12.25
N THR A 99 -0.14 -5.82 12.61
CA THR A 99 0.74 -5.61 13.77
C THR A 99 1.51 -4.29 13.66
N PHE A 100 1.96 -3.87 12.47
CA PHE A 100 2.59 -2.57 12.26
C PHE A 100 1.68 -1.39 12.65
N LEU A 101 0.38 -1.49 12.38
CA LEU A 101 -0.59 -0.44 12.69
C LEU A 101 -0.72 -0.22 14.20
N GLY A 102 -0.68 -1.30 14.99
CA GLY A 102 -0.71 -1.20 16.45
C GLY A 102 0.53 -0.54 17.05
N ALA A 103 1.66 -0.56 16.34
CA ALA A 103 2.94 0.00 16.78
C ALA A 103 3.16 1.45 16.34
N VAL A 104 2.67 1.83 15.16
CA VAL A 104 3.11 3.05 14.45
C VAL A 104 2.87 4.34 15.23
N SER A 105 1.77 4.46 15.97
CA SER A 105 1.50 5.64 16.81
C SER A 105 2.52 5.80 17.92
N VAL A 106 3.01 4.67 18.47
CA VAL A 106 4.05 4.68 19.50
C VAL A 106 5.42 5.05 18.92
N TRP A 107 5.72 4.64 17.68
CA TRP A 107 6.94 5.10 17.00
C TRP A 107 6.96 6.61 16.74
N LEU A 108 5.80 7.22 16.60
CA LEU A 108 5.65 8.66 16.31
C LEU A 108 5.65 9.54 17.55
N GLY A 109 5.12 9.06 18.68
CA GLY A 109 4.92 9.92 19.85
C GLY A 109 5.11 9.21 21.19
N GLY A 110 5.50 7.94 21.21
CA GLY A 110 5.64 7.17 22.45
C GLY A 110 6.86 7.57 23.29
N SER A 111 6.73 7.41 24.59
CA SER A 111 7.84 7.54 25.53
C SER A 111 8.87 6.40 25.35
N PRO A 112 10.11 6.54 25.85
CA PRO A 112 11.09 5.46 25.81
C PRO A 112 10.58 4.15 26.41
N GLN A 113 9.77 4.22 27.46
CA GLN A 113 9.16 3.05 28.13
C GLN A 113 8.12 2.37 27.23
N GLN A 114 7.26 3.15 26.56
CA GLN A 114 6.28 2.63 25.63
C GLN A 114 6.95 2.01 24.39
N ILE A 115 7.99 2.67 23.87
CA ILE A 115 8.81 2.14 22.77
C ILE A 115 9.44 0.80 23.18
N ALA A 116 10.00 0.71 24.39
CA ALA A 116 10.58 -0.53 24.91
C ALA A 116 9.51 -1.64 25.06
N GLN A 117 8.30 -1.30 25.51
CA GLN A 117 7.18 -2.25 25.64
C GLN A 117 6.77 -2.82 24.28
N ILE A 118 6.58 -1.96 23.28
CA ILE A 118 6.22 -2.40 21.91
C ILE A 118 7.37 -3.21 21.29
N ARG A 119 8.61 -2.78 21.48
CA ARG A 119 9.80 -3.54 21.05
C ARG A 119 9.81 -4.96 21.64
N GLN A 120 9.56 -5.10 22.93
CA GLN A 120 9.51 -6.42 23.59
C GLN A 120 8.38 -7.28 23.02
N ALA A 121 7.19 -6.72 22.79
CA ALA A 121 6.06 -7.43 22.19
C ALA A 121 6.42 -7.94 20.78
N LEU A 122 7.02 -7.11 19.94
CA LEU A 122 7.44 -7.51 18.58
C LEU A 122 8.53 -8.60 18.62
N LEU A 123 9.51 -8.50 19.53
CA LEU A 123 10.54 -9.54 19.70
C LEU A 123 9.96 -10.87 20.24
N ALA A 124 8.86 -10.80 20.99
CA ALA A 124 8.11 -11.96 21.46
C ALA A 124 7.06 -12.46 20.43
N HIS A 125 7.05 -11.92 19.21
CA HIS A 125 6.09 -12.23 18.14
C HIS A 125 4.63 -11.99 18.51
N GLU A 126 4.36 -11.09 19.47
CA GLU A 126 3.00 -10.73 19.85
C GLU A 126 2.37 -9.83 18.77
N PRO A 127 1.16 -10.16 18.30
CA PRO A 127 0.41 -9.26 17.42
C PRO A 127 -0.05 -8.02 18.21
N LEU A 128 -0.10 -6.89 17.54
CA LEU A 128 -0.56 -5.62 18.08
C LEU A 128 -1.85 -5.21 17.36
N ALA A 129 -2.69 -4.42 18.03
CA ALA A 129 -3.94 -3.92 17.49
C ALA A 129 -3.99 -2.39 17.49
N TRP A 130 -4.84 -1.82 16.61
CA TRP A 130 -5.07 -0.38 16.50
C TRP A 130 -6.56 -0.06 16.58
N GLY A 131 -7.00 0.47 17.70
CA GLY A 131 -8.39 0.79 17.99
C GLY A 131 -8.78 2.20 17.55
N LEU A 132 -9.18 2.37 16.30
CA LEU A 132 -9.68 3.63 15.76
C LEU A 132 -11.19 3.58 15.52
N THR A 133 -11.67 2.62 14.76
CA THR A 133 -13.03 2.50 14.25
C THR A 133 -14.02 2.13 15.35
N GLU A 134 -15.22 2.72 15.28
CA GLU A 134 -16.38 2.41 16.11
C GLU A 134 -17.56 2.02 15.23
N ARG A 135 -18.62 1.40 15.77
CA ARG A 135 -19.78 0.95 14.97
C ARG A 135 -20.46 2.07 14.17
N GLY A 136 -20.53 3.26 14.73
CA GLY A 136 -21.14 4.41 14.10
C GLY A 136 -20.18 5.29 13.29
N HIS A 137 -18.85 5.12 13.48
CA HIS A 137 -17.85 6.07 13.01
C HIS A 137 -16.60 5.37 12.48
N GLY A 138 -16.42 5.35 11.15
CA GLY A 138 -15.24 4.79 10.50
C GLY A 138 -14.25 5.86 10.03
N ALA A 139 -14.63 6.63 9.02
CA ALA A 139 -13.77 7.66 8.42
C ALA A 139 -13.73 8.96 9.24
N ASP A 140 -14.78 9.28 9.97
CA ASP A 140 -14.87 10.46 10.84
C ASP A 140 -14.28 10.16 12.21
N LEU A 141 -12.97 10.34 12.33
CA LEU A 141 -12.23 10.13 13.59
C LEU A 141 -12.64 11.15 14.67
N MET A 142 -13.13 12.33 14.27
CA MET A 142 -13.53 13.36 15.22
C MET A 142 -14.82 13.02 15.96
N ALA A 143 -15.64 12.14 15.40
CA ALA A 143 -16.86 11.63 16.01
C ALA A 143 -16.61 10.49 17.02
N THR A 144 -15.35 10.19 17.37
CA THR A 144 -14.99 9.16 18.36
C THR A 144 -15.76 9.32 19.66
N GLN A 145 -16.49 8.27 20.07
CA GLN A 145 -17.31 8.22 21.28
C GLN A 145 -16.60 7.52 22.45
N THR A 146 -15.60 6.72 22.20
CA THR A 146 -14.74 6.15 23.25
C THR A 146 -14.08 7.28 24.03
N THR A 147 -14.23 7.29 25.36
CA THR A 147 -13.72 8.33 26.24
C THR A 147 -12.66 7.80 27.19
N ALA A 148 -11.72 8.66 27.57
CA ALA A 148 -10.80 8.38 28.66
C ALA A 148 -10.77 9.58 29.61
N THR A 149 -11.32 9.41 30.79
CA THR A 149 -11.41 10.47 31.81
C THR A 149 -10.19 10.43 32.72
N ARG A 150 -9.51 11.57 32.89
CA ARG A 150 -8.37 11.68 33.77
C ARG A 150 -8.81 11.55 35.23
N GLN A 151 -8.04 10.77 36.01
CA GLN A 151 -8.17 10.59 37.45
C GLN A 151 -6.86 10.99 38.15
N MET A 152 -6.83 10.98 39.47
CA MET A 152 -5.59 11.29 40.24
C MET A 152 -4.44 10.33 39.95
N SER A 153 -4.74 9.07 39.59
CA SER A 153 -3.75 8.01 39.37
C SER A 153 -3.73 7.47 37.95
N GLY A 154 -4.16 8.26 36.93
CA GLY A 154 -4.17 7.83 35.55
C GLY A 154 -5.49 8.11 34.83
N TRP A 155 -6.03 7.14 34.09
CA TRP A 155 -7.19 7.31 33.22
C TRP A 155 -8.26 6.24 33.48
N ARG A 156 -9.50 6.55 33.14
CA ARG A 156 -10.61 5.60 33.07
C ARG A 156 -11.10 5.53 31.65
N LEU A 157 -10.88 4.38 31.01
CA LEU A 157 -11.28 4.13 29.62
C LEU A 157 -12.68 3.54 29.58
N GLN A 158 -13.55 4.16 28.76
CA GLN A 158 -14.95 3.77 28.57
C GLN A 158 -15.28 3.80 27.08
N GLY A 159 -15.92 2.74 26.54
CA GLY A 159 -16.40 2.72 25.17
C GLY A 159 -16.09 1.44 24.43
N GLU A 160 -16.19 1.48 23.11
CA GLU A 160 -16.05 0.31 22.23
C GLU A 160 -15.26 0.67 20.98
N LYS A 161 -14.36 -0.22 20.56
CA LYS A 161 -13.74 -0.22 19.24
C LYS A 161 -14.12 -1.47 18.48
N TRP A 162 -14.48 -1.31 17.21
CA TRP A 162 -15.04 -2.37 16.38
C TRP A 162 -14.38 -2.41 15.00
N LEU A 163 -14.41 -3.56 14.31
CA LEU A 163 -13.65 -3.86 13.09
C LEU A 163 -12.14 -3.73 13.28
N ILE A 164 -11.64 -4.21 14.40
CA ILE A 164 -10.23 -4.11 14.76
C ILE A 164 -9.51 -5.42 14.45
N ASN A 165 -8.46 -5.33 13.62
CA ASN A 165 -7.57 -6.45 13.37
C ASN A 165 -6.75 -6.78 14.63
N ASN A 166 -6.53 -8.07 14.89
CA ASN A 166 -5.81 -8.60 16.04
C ASN A 166 -6.43 -8.22 17.40
N ALA A 167 -7.69 -7.79 17.45
CA ALA A 167 -8.29 -7.36 18.70
C ALA A 167 -8.40 -8.48 19.73
N THR A 168 -8.66 -9.74 19.31
CA THR A 168 -8.67 -10.88 20.24
C THR A 168 -7.27 -11.43 20.48
N ARG A 169 -6.41 -11.46 19.49
CA ARG A 169 -5.10 -12.11 19.51
C ARG A 169 -4.00 -11.25 20.12
N GLY A 170 -4.06 -9.92 19.90
CA GLY A 170 -3.07 -8.99 20.47
C GLY A 170 -3.37 -8.65 21.92
N ASN A 171 -2.36 -8.67 22.78
CA ASN A 171 -2.49 -8.21 24.16
C ASN A 171 -2.39 -6.69 24.29
N ILE A 172 -1.72 -6.04 23.35
CA ILE A 172 -1.50 -4.60 23.35
C ILE A 172 -2.29 -3.97 22.21
N ILE A 173 -3.01 -2.90 22.53
CA ILE A 173 -3.79 -2.12 21.58
C ILE A 173 -3.52 -0.62 21.81
N THR A 174 -3.27 0.14 20.74
CA THR A 174 -3.32 1.60 20.78
C THR A 174 -4.74 2.06 20.47
N VAL A 175 -5.31 2.90 21.31
CA VAL A 175 -6.72 3.32 21.28
C VAL A 175 -6.82 4.82 21.13
N LEU A 176 -7.55 5.29 20.09
CA LEU A 176 -7.96 6.68 19.97
C LEU A 176 -9.20 6.91 20.84
N ALA A 177 -9.10 7.84 21.81
CA ALA A 177 -10.18 8.18 22.72
C ALA A 177 -10.33 9.69 22.90
N ASN A 178 -11.52 10.14 23.25
CA ASN A 178 -11.78 11.51 23.67
C ASN A 178 -11.35 11.69 25.14
N THR A 179 -10.41 12.59 25.37
CA THR A 179 -9.88 12.94 26.71
C THR A 179 -10.22 14.36 27.15
N GLY A 180 -10.82 15.16 26.26
CA GLY A 180 -11.08 16.59 26.49
C GLY A 180 -12.53 16.94 26.89
N GLY A 181 -13.41 15.92 26.98
CA GLY A 181 -14.84 16.17 27.30
C GLY A 181 -15.66 16.70 26.11
N ALA A 182 -16.81 17.27 26.38
CA ALA A 182 -17.68 17.89 25.38
C ALA A 182 -17.52 19.43 25.37
N PRO A 183 -17.67 20.09 24.16
CA PRO A 183 -17.88 19.49 22.84
C PRO A 183 -16.65 18.80 22.29
N SER A 184 -16.85 17.77 21.45
CA SER A 184 -15.76 17.07 20.79
C SER A 184 -15.01 17.99 19.81
N GLY A 185 -13.68 17.87 19.78
CA GLY A 185 -12.84 18.65 18.88
C GLY A 185 -11.52 17.95 18.62
N ALA A 186 -10.79 18.37 17.61
CA ALA A 186 -9.52 17.76 17.22
C ALA A 186 -8.51 17.65 18.40
N ARG A 187 -8.49 18.66 19.26
CA ARG A 187 -7.61 18.73 20.45
C ARG A 187 -8.15 17.94 21.65
N ASN A 188 -9.30 17.30 21.54
CA ASN A 188 -9.87 16.47 22.60
C ASN A 188 -9.48 14.99 22.42
N LEU A 189 -8.88 14.61 21.29
CA LEU A 189 -8.51 13.24 21.00
C LEU A 189 -7.09 12.94 21.44
N SER A 190 -6.91 11.82 22.11
CA SER A 190 -5.61 11.30 22.53
C SER A 190 -5.47 9.83 22.15
N VAL A 191 -4.22 9.36 22.02
CA VAL A 191 -3.92 7.93 21.83
C VAL A 191 -3.48 7.36 23.16
N LEU A 192 -4.06 6.22 23.52
CA LEU A 192 -3.71 5.47 24.74
C LEU A 192 -3.16 4.11 24.37
N LEU A 193 -2.07 3.70 25.02
CA LEU A 193 -1.49 2.36 24.92
C LEU A 193 -2.10 1.48 26.02
N VAL A 194 -2.88 0.48 25.62
CA VAL A 194 -3.61 -0.41 26.54
C VAL A 194 -3.01 -1.80 26.48
N ASP A 195 -2.51 -2.30 27.61
CA ASP A 195 -2.12 -3.69 27.78
C ASP A 195 -3.24 -4.42 28.54
N LYS A 196 -3.94 -5.30 27.85
CA LYS A 196 -5.10 -6.05 28.38
C LYS A 196 -4.74 -6.91 29.60
N ARG A 197 -3.51 -7.40 29.68
CA ARG A 197 -3.02 -8.24 30.79
C ARG A 197 -2.98 -7.50 32.12
N ARG A 198 -2.93 -6.15 32.06
CA ARG A 198 -2.88 -5.28 33.25
C ARG A 198 -4.24 -4.78 33.70
N LEU A 199 -5.28 -5.08 32.93
CA LEU A 199 -6.63 -4.62 33.25
C LEU A 199 -7.32 -5.61 34.22
N PRO A 200 -8.07 -5.10 35.21
CA PRO A 200 -8.85 -5.95 36.11
C PRO A 200 -9.90 -6.77 35.34
N PRO A 201 -10.17 -7.99 35.79
CA PRO A 201 -11.28 -8.78 35.26
C PRO A 201 -12.59 -8.01 35.31
N GLY A 202 -13.37 -8.07 34.24
CA GLY A 202 -14.69 -7.41 34.13
C GLY A 202 -14.62 -5.94 33.68
N SER A 203 -13.44 -5.29 33.66
CA SER A 203 -13.32 -3.92 33.16
C SER A 203 -13.21 -3.86 31.63
N TRP A 204 -13.09 -4.97 30.96
CA TRP A 204 -13.03 -5.07 29.50
C TRP A 204 -13.46 -6.45 29.01
N ARG A 205 -13.84 -6.51 27.73
CA ARG A 205 -14.14 -7.78 27.05
C ARG A 205 -13.85 -7.70 25.57
N HIS A 206 -13.61 -8.85 24.94
CA HIS A 206 -13.63 -8.96 23.50
C HIS A 206 -15.05 -8.85 22.95
N LEU A 207 -15.18 -8.31 21.75
CA LEU A 207 -16.36 -8.47 20.93
C LEU A 207 -16.18 -9.67 20.00
N ASP A 208 -17.29 -10.24 19.56
CA ASP A 208 -17.30 -11.40 18.68
C ASP A 208 -16.58 -11.09 17.36
N LYS A 209 -16.00 -12.13 16.76
CA LYS A 209 -15.42 -12.06 15.43
C LYS A 209 -16.49 -11.65 14.43
N VAL A 210 -16.16 -10.69 13.58
CA VAL A 210 -17.05 -10.19 12.53
C VAL A 210 -16.96 -11.09 11.30
N ASN A 211 -18.12 -11.52 10.78
CA ASN A 211 -18.19 -12.22 9.51
C ASN A 211 -17.95 -11.24 8.37
N THR A 212 -16.86 -11.42 7.64
CA THR A 212 -16.48 -10.57 6.53
C THR A 212 -16.63 -11.29 5.20
N TYR A 213 -16.86 -10.53 4.12
CA TYR A 213 -16.97 -11.07 2.77
C TYR A 213 -15.65 -11.66 2.28
N GLY A 214 -14.55 -10.92 2.43
CA GLY A 214 -13.19 -11.37 2.18
C GLY A 214 -12.36 -11.39 3.45
N ILE A 215 -11.10 -11.81 3.36
CA ILE A 215 -10.16 -11.96 4.47
C ILE A 215 -10.78 -12.69 5.68
N ARG A 216 -11.58 -13.71 5.42
CA ARG A 216 -12.43 -14.40 6.41
C ARG A 216 -11.63 -14.96 7.58
N GLY A 217 -10.41 -15.42 7.32
CA GLY A 217 -9.51 -15.96 8.34
C GLY A 217 -8.82 -14.92 9.21
N ALA A 218 -8.88 -13.62 8.88
CA ALA A 218 -8.28 -12.60 9.73
C ALA A 218 -9.05 -12.43 11.04
N ASP A 219 -8.33 -12.10 12.13
CA ASP A 219 -8.97 -11.71 13.40
C ASP A 219 -9.50 -10.29 13.29
N ILE A 220 -10.74 -10.17 12.82
CA ILE A 220 -11.47 -8.90 12.79
C ILE A 220 -12.60 -8.99 13.79
N SER A 221 -12.47 -8.25 14.88
CA SER A 221 -13.37 -8.27 16.01
C SER A 221 -13.44 -6.88 16.66
N GLY A 222 -13.41 -6.78 17.96
CA GLY A 222 -13.36 -5.51 18.66
C GLY A 222 -13.13 -5.69 20.14
N GLN A 223 -13.15 -4.57 20.84
CA GLN A 223 -13.03 -4.52 22.29
C GLN A 223 -13.98 -3.50 22.90
N GLN A 224 -14.48 -3.82 24.06
CA GLN A 224 -15.28 -2.93 24.90
C GLN A 224 -14.61 -2.76 26.26
N TRP A 225 -14.57 -1.54 26.73
CA TRP A 225 -14.07 -1.17 28.06
C TRP A 225 -15.20 -0.54 28.88
N GLN A 226 -15.22 -0.90 30.15
CA GLN A 226 -16.17 -0.37 31.12
C GLN A 226 -15.39 0.11 32.33
N ASP A 227 -15.23 1.43 32.43
CA ASP A 227 -14.45 2.08 33.50
C ASP A 227 -13.05 1.45 33.73
N ALA A 228 -12.38 1.05 32.63
CA ALA A 228 -11.13 0.33 32.68
C ALA A 228 -9.99 1.25 33.17
N PRO A 229 -9.31 0.92 34.27
CA PRO A 229 -8.23 1.75 34.81
C PRO A 229 -6.98 1.61 33.96
N LEU A 230 -6.41 2.76 33.57
CA LEU A 230 -5.13 2.84 32.88
C LEU A 230 -4.18 3.73 33.68
N PRO A 231 -2.88 3.41 33.72
CA PRO A 231 -1.89 4.27 34.37
C PRO A 231 -1.71 5.58 33.59
N GLU A 232 -1.10 6.59 34.19
CA GLU A 232 -0.84 7.87 33.54
C GLU A 232 0.05 7.71 32.30
N GLU A 233 1.00 6.79 32.35
CA GLU A 233 1.93 6.43 31.27
C GLU A 233 1.26 5.73 30.09
N ALA A 234 -0.04 5.45 30.15
CA ALA A 234 -0.80 4.93 28.98
C ALA A 234 -0.93 5.97 27.88
N LEU A 235 -0.86 7.27 28.20
CA LEU A 235 -0.95 8.34 27.20
C LEU A 235 0.25 8.32 26.26
N VAL A 236 0.00 8.25 24.95
CA VAL A 236 1.02 8.32 23.90
C VAL A 236 1.14 9.77 23.42
N GLY A 237 2.30 10.37 23.59
CA GLY A 237 2.51 11.78 23.34
C GLY A 237 1.86 12.67 24.41
N GLU A 238 1.28 13.78 23.98
CA GLU A 238 0.57 14.72 24.85
C GLU A 238 -0.95 14.60 24.70
N ALA A 239 -1.70 14.97 25.73
CA ALA A 239 -3.15 15.02 25.68
C ALA A 239 -3.61 15.98 24.57
N GLY A 240 -4.57 15.54 23.75
CA GLY A 240 -5.08 16.31 22.63
C GLY A 240 -4.31 16.18 21.32
N GLN A 241 -3.19 15.46 21.27
CA GLN A 241 -2.42 15.19 20.05
C GLN A 241 -2.86 13.93 19.30
N GLY A 242 -3.89 13.22 19.76
CA GLY A 242 -4.27 11.92 19.22
C GLY A 242 -4.67 11.94 17.75
N LEU A 243 -5.38 12.97 17.30
CA LEU A 243 -5.73 13.09 15.87
C LEU A 243 -4.49 13.32 15.02
N GLU A 244 -3.58 14.19 15.43
CA GLU A 244 -2.33 14.45 14.71
C GLU A 244 -1.49 13.19 14.60
N LEU A 245 -1.24 12.49 15.71
CA LEU A 245 -0.48 11.23 15.72
C LEU A 245 -1.13 10.18 14.80
N THR A 246 -2.45 10.04 14.87
CA THR A 246 -3.20 9.11 14.02
C THR A 246 -3.06 9.45 12.54
N LEU A 247 -3.22 10.72 12.15
CA LEU A 247 -3.12 11.15 10.75
C LEU A 247 -1.68 10.99 10.21
N ARG A 248 -0.65 11.25 11.02
CA ARG A 248 0.75 10.99 10.65
C ARG A 248 1.02 9.48 10.52
N ALA A 249 0.48 8.66 11.41
CA ALA A 249 0.56 7.20 11.34
C ALA A 249 -0.10 6.66 10.05
N LEU A 250 -1.28 7.19 9.71
CA LEU A 250 -2.00 6.83 8.48
C LEU A 250 -1.21 7.15 7.21
N GLN A 251 -0.33 8.15 7.19
CA GLN A 251 0.52 8.41 6.02
C GLN A 251 1.41 7.21 5.70
N LEU A 252 1.96 6.56 6.71
CA LEU A 252 2.82 5.39 6.54
C LEU A 252 2.00 4.15 6.18
N THR A 253 0.90 3.88 6.91
CA THR A 253 0.10 2.67 6.70
C THR A 253 -0.62 2.69 5.36
N ARG A 254 -1.17 3.84 4.93
CA ARG A 254 -1.81 4.02 3.61
C ARG A 254 -0.85 3.71 2.47
N THR A 255 0.38 4.22 2.56
CA THR A 255 1.40 3.99 1.55
C THR A 255 1.79 2.52 1.48
N ALA A 256 2.06 1.88 2.63
CA ALA A 256 2.40 0.46 2.68
C ALA A 256 1.29 -0.44 2.12
N CYS A 257 -0.01 -0.07 2.30
CA CYS A 257 -1.15 -0.80 1.75
C CYS A 257 -1.14 -0.90 0.22
N CYS A 258 -0.44 -0.01 -0.49
CA CYS A 258 -0.27 -0.15 -1.94
C CYS A 258 0.42 -1.46 -2.31
N GLY A 259 1.33 -1.96 -1.47
CA GLY A 259 1.96 -3.27 -1.64
C GLY A 259 0.97 -4.43 -1.67
N LEU A 260 -0.11 -4.37 -0.87
CA LEU A 260 -1.17 -5.40 -0.87
C LEU A 260 -1.85 -5.49 -2.25
N SER A 261 -2.14 -4.35 -2.87
CA SER A 261 -2.77 -4.30 -4.20
C SER A 261 -1.85 -4.78 -5.31
N VAL A 262 -0.56 -4.41 -5.26
CA VAL A 262 0.43 -4.90 -6.23
C VAL A 262 0.59 -6.42 -6.09
N GLY A 263 0.63 -6.96 -4.87
CA GLY A 263 0.67 -8.40 -4.64
C GLY A 263 -0.57 -9.14 -5.13
N ALA A 264 -1.75 -8.53 -4.96
CA ALA A 264 -3.00 -9.07 -5.50
C ALA A 264 -3.00 -9.11 -7.04
N LEU A 265 -2.48 -8.07 -7.71
CA LEU A 265 -2.27 -8.07 -9.16
C LEU A 265 -1.31 -9.17 -9.61
N ASP A 266 -0.17 -9.32 -8.91
CA ASP A 266 0.78 -10.41 -9.18
C ASP A 266 0.09 -11.79 -9.11
N ALA A 267 -0.74 -12.03 -8.07
CA ALA A 267 -1.49 -13.28 -7.90
C ALA A 267 -2.57 -13.45 -8.99
N GLY A 268 -3.33 -12.40 -9.30
CA GLY A 268 -4.37 -12.44 -10.32
C GLY A 268 -3.83 -12.75 -11.71
N ILE A 269 -2.76 -12.08 -12.12
CA ILE A 269 -2.08 -12.32 -13.41
C ILE A 269 -1.55 -13.76 -13.44
N LYS A 270 -0.92 -14.24 -12.36
CA LYS A 270 -0.37 -15.59 -12.28
C LYS A 270 -1.47 -16.65 -12.43
N LEU A 271 -2.56 -16.54 -11.68
CA LEU A 271 -3.68 -17.48 -11.75
C LEU A 271 -4.32 -17.48 -13.14
N THR A 272 -4.47 -16.31 -13.76
CA THR A 272 -5.00 -16.21 -15.12
C THR A 272 -4.05 -16.85 -16.14
N LEU A 273 -2.73 -16.61 -16.05
CA LEU A 273 -1.73 -17.24 -16.91
C LEU A 273 -1.75 -18.77 -16.79
N GLU A 274 -1.79 -19.31 -15.57
CA GLU A 274 -1.91 -20.76 -15.33
C GLU A 274 -3.13 -21.33 -16.05
N LEU A 275 -4.29 -20.65 -16.01
CA LEU A 275 -5.49 -21.08 -16.70
C LEU A 275 -5.36 -21.04 -18.22
N VAL A 276 -5.01 -19.88 -18.78
CA VAL A 276 -5.09 -19.66 -20.23
C VAL A 276 -4.08 -20.49 -21.04
N HIS A 277 -2.99 -20.91 -20.40
CA HIS A 277 -2.03 -21.84 -21.00
C HIS A 277 -2.53 -23.28 -21.02
N GLN A 278 -3.39 -23.69 -20.09
CA GLN A 278 -3.89 -25.06 -19.96
C GLN A 278 -5.25 -25.26 -20.65
N HIS A 279 -6.07 -24.22 -20.69
CA HIS A 279 -7.44 -24.32 -21.16
C HIS A 279 -7.56 -24.07 -22.67
N GLN A 280 -8.43 -24.87 -23.32
CA GLN A 280 -8.72 -24.75 -24.74
C GLN A 280 -10.12 -24.19 -24.99
N LEU A 281 -10.22 -23.28 -25.95
CA LEU A 281 -11.45 -22.74 -26.52
C LEU A 281 -11.37 -22.77 -28.04
N TYR A 282 -12.43 -23.22 -28.71
CA TYR A 282 -12.50 -23.29 -30.17
C TYR A 282 -11.33 -24.07 -30.81
N GLY A 283 -10.86 -25.11 -30.15
CA GLY A 283 -9.75 -25.95 -30.63
C GLY A 283 -8.36 -25.32 -30.49
N ARG A 284 -8.21 -24.20 -29.79
CA ARG A 284 -6.94 -23.50 -29.51
C ARG A 284 -6.76 -23.29 -28.01
N ARG A 285 -5.52 -23.14 -27.54
CA ARG A 285 -5.27 -22.69 -26.18
C ARG A 285 -5.77 -21.25 -26.01
N MET A 286 -6.33 -20.91 -24.87
CA MET A 286 -6.85 -19.57 -24.61
C MET A 286 -5.78 -18.49 -24.81
N ILE A 287 -4.53 -18.78 -24.48
CA ILE A 287 -3.41 -17.84 -24.65
C ILE A 287 -3.16 -17.46 -26.12
N GLU A 288 -3.64 -18.25 -27.09
CA GLU A 288 -3.51 -17.96 -28.53
C GLU A 288 -4.57 -16.97 -29.04
N LEU A 289 -5.55 -16.62 -28.20
CA LEU A 289 -6.59 -15.66 -28.53
C LEU A 289 -6.08 -14.22 -28.31
N ASP A 290 -6.24 -13.38 -29.31
CA ASP A 290 -5.77 -12.00 -29.30
C ASP A 290 -6.37 -11.17 -28.14
N THR A 291 -7.64 -11.36 -27.84
CA THR A 291 -8.32 -10.71 -26.71
C THR A 291 -7.72 -11.08 -25.36
N VAL A 292 -7.30 -12.35 -25.20
CA VAL A 292 -6.65 -12.83 -23.96
C VAL A 292 -5.27 -12.21 -23.81
N GLN A 293 -4.47 -12.21 -24.88
CA GLN A 293 -3.15 -11.57 -24.88
C GLN A 293 -3.23 -10.07 -24.60
N THR A 294 -4.22 -9.39 -25.19
CA THR A 294 -4.50 -7.96 -24.95
C THR A 294 -4.80 -7.68 -23.49
N LEU A 295 -5.69 -8.47 -22.86
CA LEU A 295 -6.00 -8.30 -21.44
C LEU A 295 -4.79 -8.54 -20.54
N LEU A 296 -3.99 -9.58 -20.82
CA LEU A 296 -2.78 -9.87 -20.06
C LEU A 296 -1.73 -8.76 -20.20
N ALA A 297 -1.56 -8.22 -21.41
CA ALA A 297 -0.66 -7.09 -21.65
C ALA A 297 -1.10 -5.84 -20.87
N GLU A 298 -2.39 -5.48 -20.91
CA GLU A 298 -2.93 -4.38 -20.09
C GLU A 298 -2.75 -4.64 -18.60
N SER A 299 -2.98 -5.89 -18.15
CA SER A 299 -2.78 -6.25 -16.73
C SER A 299 -1.34 -6.07 -16.29
N ARG A 300 -0.39 -6.38 -17.18
CA ARG A 300 1.04 -6.15 -16.93
C ARG A 300 1.37 -4.67 -16.83
N LEU A 301 0.81 -3.82 -17.70
CA LEU A 301 1.02 -2.37 -17.61
C LEU A 301 0.47 -1.81 -16.31
N VAL A 302 -0.72 -2.24 -15.89
CA VAL A 302 -1.32 -1.87 -14.60
C VAL A 302 -0.45 -2.31 -13.43
N ALA A 303 0.12 -3.53 -13.49
CA ALA A 303 1.01 -4.04 -12.44
C ALA A 303 2.31 -3.22 -12.37
N TRP A 304 2.96 -2.92 -13.49
CA TRP A 304 4.17 -2.08 -13.52
C TRP A 304 3.91 -0.66 -13.02
N LEU A 305 2.85 -0.03 -13.51
CA LEU A 305 2.44 1.30 -13.07
C LEU A 305 2.18 1.35 -11.56
N SER A 306 1.45 0.36 -11.04
CA SER A 306 1.15 0.24 -9.60
C SER A 306 2.41 -0.03 -8.78
N GLU A 307 3.31 -0.88 -9.26
CA GLU A 307 4.59 -1.21 -8.62
C GLU A 307 5.49 0.01 -8.48
N VAL A 308 5.73 0.72 -9.58
CA VAL A 308 6.57 1.93 -9.57
C VAL A 308 5.97 3.01 -8.69
N THR A 309 4.65 3.22 -8.77
CA THR A 309 3.96 4.20 -7.93
C THR A 309 4.08 3.86 -6.44
N ALA A 310 3.87 2.59 -6.07
CA ALA A 310 3.99 2.14 -4.69
C ALA A 310 5.43 2.26 -4.16
N TRP A 311 6.43 1.93 -4.99
CA TRP A 311 7.85 2.05 -4.67
C TRP A 311 8.25 3.51 -4.42
N ILE A 312 7.97 4.39 -5.37
CA ILE A 312 8.27 5.83 -5.27
C ILE A 312 7.57 6.44 -4.05
N ALA A 313 6.27 6.15 -3.85
CA ALA A 313 5.53 6.66 -2.70
C ALA A 313 6.10 6.17 -1.35
N ALA A 314 6.53 4.91 -1.27
CA ALA A 314 7.12 4.37 -0.05
C ALA A 314 8.46 5.04 0.29
N ARG A 315 9.31 5.28 -0.70
CA ARG A 315 10.61 5.91 -0.50
C ARG A 315 10.51 7.39 -0.15
N HIS A 316 9.42 8.09 -0.52
CA HIS A 316 9.16 9.46 -0.05
C HIS A 316 9.20 9.59 1.47
N ALA A 317 8.77 8.57 2.22
CA ALA A 317 8.79 8.59 3.69
C ALA A 317 10.20 8.82 4.26
N ALA A 318 11.25 8.48 3.53
CA ALA A 318 12.63 8.63 3.95
C ALA A 318 13.30 9.90 3.39
N TYR A 319 12.98 10.28 2.16
CA TYR A 319 13.68 11.36 1.45
C TYR A 319 12.94 12.70 1.49
N LEU A 320 11.60 12.68 1.44
CA LEU A 320 10.74 13.87 1.45
C LEU A 320 9.54 13.66 2.41
N PRO A 321 9.80 13.34 3.71
CA PRO A 321 8.76 12.97 4.67
C PRO A 321 7.71 14.07 4.88
N GLN A 322 8.05 15.33 4.66
CA GLN A 322 7.13 16.46 4.79
C GLN A 322 6.05 16.51 3.70
N GLU A 323 6.18 15.71 2.62
CA GLU A 323 5.18 15.61 1.55
C GLU A 323 4.25 14.40 1.72
N MET A 324 4.49 13.54 2.70
CA MET A 324 3.78 12.29 2.89
C MET A 324 2.27 12.46 3.08
N SER A 325 1.79 13.60 3.58
CA SER A 325 0.35 13.90 3.67
C SER A 325 -0.34 13.93 2.30
N VAL A 326 0.39 14.31 1.25
CA VAL A 326 -0.08 14.33 -0.15
C VAL A 326 0.23 12.99 -0.83
N ILE A 327 1.47 12.54 -0.76
CA ILE A 327 1.95 11.33 -1.45
C ILE A 327 1.15 10.09 -1.02
N SER A 328 0.94 9.91 0.29
CA SER A 328 0.18 8.76 0.80
C SER A 328 -1.28 8.77 0.35
N ALA A 329 -1.89 9.95 0.26
CA ALA A 329 -3.26 10.10 -0.19
C ALA A 329 -3.41 9.79 -1.69
N LEU A 330 -2.50 10.31 -2.54
CA LEU A 330 -2.48 10.03 -3.98
C LEU A 330 -2.24 8.54 -4.26
N ALA A 331 -1.23 7.95 -3.65
CA ALA A 331 -0.90 6.54 -3.85
C ALA A 331 -2.03 5.61 -3.40
N LYS A 332 -2.64 5.89 -2.22
CA LYS A 332 -3.74 5.08 -1.68
C LYS A 332 -5.06 5.26 -2.45
N ALA A 333 -5.30 6.42 -3.04
CA ALA A 333 -6.47 6.63 -3.90
C ALA A 333 -6.31 5.94 -5.25
N SER A 334 -5.10 5.94 -5.85
CA SER A 334 -4.85 5.44 -7.19
C SER A 334 -4.57 3.93 -7.24
N VAL A 335 -3.54 3.43 -6.55
CA VAL A 335 -3.04 2.06 -6.71
C VAL A 335 -4.09 0.99 -6.34
N PRO A 336 -4.77 1.02 -5.17
CA PRO A 336 -5.77 0.01 -4.85
C PRO A 336 -7.01 0.05 -5.77
N ASN A 337 -7.41 1.23 -6.22
CA ASN A 337 -8.54 1.39 -7.12
C ASN A 337 -8.23 0.83 -8.52
N LEU A 338 -7.04 1.14 -9.05
CA LEU A 338 -6.57 0.62 -10.34
C LEU A 338 -6.44 -0.91 -10.30
N ALA A 339 -5.89 -1.45 -9.21
CA ALA A 339 -5.78 -2.90 -9.01
C ALA A 339 -7.16 -3.58 -8.94
N ALA A 340 -8.13 -2.99 -8.22
CA ALA A 340 -9.48 -3.54 -8.12
C ALA A 340 -10.16 -3.63 -9.50
N GLN A 341 -10.06 -2.57 -10.32
CA GLN A 341 -10.61 -2.55 -11.68
C GLN A 341 -9.97 -3.63 -12.57
N GLN A 342 -8.65 -3.77 -12.50
CA GLN A 342 -7.95 -4.76 -13.33
C GLN A 342 -8.23 -6.20 -12.87
N LEU A 343 -8.34 -6.45 -11.57
CA LEU A 343 -8.73 -7.76 -11.04
C LEU A 343 -10.12 -8.17 -11.50
N THR A 344 -11.09 -7.23 -11.55
CA THR A 344 -12.43 -7.51 -12.09
C THR A 344 -12.37 -7.91 -13.56
N ARG A 345 -11.54 -7.26 -14.40
CA ARG A 345 -11.35 -7.65 -15.80
C ARG A 345 -10.71 -9.04 -15.94
N LEU A 346 -9.77 -9.39 -15.06
CA LEU A 346 -9.21 -10.73 -15.02
C LEU A 346 -10.26 -11.78 -14.57
N GLU A 347 -11.18 -11.42 -13.66
CA GLU A 347 -12.29 -12.27 -13.25
C GLU A 347 -13.22 -12.60 -14.42
N GLU A 348 -13.57 -11.60 -15.24
CA GLU A 348 -14.34 -11.79 -16.47
C GLU A 348 -13.66 -12.81 -17.41
N GLN A 349 -12.34 -12.74 -17.55
CA GLN A 349 -11.54 -13.68 -18.35
C GLN A 349 -11.55 -15.10 -17.76
N MET A 350 -11.58 -15.23 -16.43
CA MET A 350 -11.71 -16.53 -15.74
C MET A 350 -13.09 -17.17 -15.97
N GLY A 351 -14.12 -16.35 -16.25
CA GLY A 351 -15.50 -16.78 -16.39
C GLY A 351 -16.00 -17.52 -15.15
N ALA A 352 -16.84 -18.56 -15.33
CA ALA A 352 -17.37 -19.34 -14.20
C ALA A 352 -16.30 -19.91 -13.26
N ARG A 353 -15.07 -20.11 -13.73
CA ARG A 353 -13.94 -20.59 -12.91
C ARG A 353 -13.46 -19.58 -11.89
N GLY A 354 -13.62 -18.29 -12.17
CA GLY A 354 -13.35 -17.21 -11.23
C GLY A 354 -14.42 -17.04 -10.16
N PHE A 355 -15.63 -17.52 -10.44
CA PHE A 355 -16.82 -17.35 -9.60
C PHE A 355 -17.12 -18.57 -8.71
N VAL A 356 -16.94 -19.79 -9.22
CA VAL A 356 -17.25 -21.03 -8.48
C VAL A 356 -16.19 -21.30 -7.43
N SER A 357 -16.61 -21.49 -6.19
CA SER A 357 -15.72 -21.53 -5.02
C SER A 357 -14.69 -22.66 -4.99
N ASP A 358 -14.89 -23.75 -5.77
CA ASP A 358 -14.03 -24.94 -5.70
C ASP A 358 -13.48 -25.39 -7.06
N LEU A 359 -13.88 -24.72 -8.15
CA LEU A 359 -13.65 -25.24 -9.49
C LEU A 359 -12.21 -25.10 -9.97
N TYR A 360 -11.58 -23.95 -9.77
CA TYR A 360 -10.24 -23.66 -10.27
C TYR A 360 -9.29 -23.26 -9.14
N ALA A 361 -8.13 -23.92 -9.06
CA ALA A 361 -7.12 -23.70 -8.02
C ALA A 361 -7.71 -23.69 -6.58
N GLY A 362 -8.75 -24.51 -6.32
CA GLY A 362 -9.46 -24.58 -5.05
C GLY A 362 -10.25 -23.32 -4.69
N GLY A 363 -10.54 -22.45 -5.69
CA GLY A 363 -11.24 -21.18 -5.46
C GLY A 363 -10.31 -19.99 -5.18
N ALA A 364 -9.02 -20.12 -5.49
CA ALA A 364 -8.04 -19.07 -5.17
C ALA A 364 -8.36 -17.72 -5.84
N PHE A 365 -8.92 -17.73 -7.06
CA PHE A 365 -9.22 -16.49 -7.76
C PHE A 365 -10.40 -15.73 -7.14
N GLN A 366 -11.53 -16.41 -6.88
CA GLN A 366 -12.67 -15.78 -6.21
C GLN A 366 -12.31 -15.31 -4.79
N LYS A 367 -11.45 -16.04 -4.06
CA LYS A 367 -10.93 -15.58 -2.77
C LYS A 367 -10.12 -14.30 -2.93
N LEU A 368 -9.22 -14.25 -3.90
CA LEU A 368 -8.40 -13.07 -4.19
C LEU A 368 -9.27 -11.81 -4.45
N ILE A 369 -10.32 -11.95 -5.25
CA ILE A 369 -11.28 -10.86 -5.53
C ILE A 369 -11.96 -10.39 -4.25
N ARG A 370 -12.53 -11.32 -3.46
CA ARG A 370 -13.22 -10.99 -2.21
C ARG A 370 -12.27 -10.31 -1.21
N ASP A 371 -11.07 -10.83 -1.07
CA ASP A 371 -10.09 -10.33 -0.12
C ASP A 371 -9.59 -8.93 -0.52
N HIS A 372 -9.41 -8.68 -1.83
CA HIS A 372 -8.91 -7.39 -2.28
C HIS A 372 -9.93 -6.26 -2.10
N GLN A 373 -11.23 -6.55 -2.07
CA GLN A 373 -12.26 -5.50 -1.93
C GLN A 373 -12.10 -4.61 -0.69
N ILE A 374 -11.45 -5.10 0.37
CA ILE A 374 -11.21 -4.29 1.56
C ILE A 374 -10.03 -3.32 1.38
N VAL A 375 -9.08 -3.59 0.47
CA VAL A 375 -7.87 -2.79 0.35
C VAL A 375 -8.13 -1.34 -0.09
N PRO A 376 -9.01 -1.04 -1.06
CA PRO A 376 -9.38 0.34 -1.35
C PRO A 376 -10.24 1.02 -0.28
N ILE A 377 -10.70 0.31 0.76
CA ILE A 377 -11.63 0.81 1.80
C ILE A 377 -10.91 1.16 3.09
N PHE A 378 -10.14 0.22 3.68
CA PHE A 378 -9.52 0.43 5.00
C PHE A 378 -8.37 1.44 4.95
N ASP A 379 -7.96 1.96 6.11
CA ASP A 379 -6.94 3.01 6.27
C ASP A 379 -7.29 4.29 5.47
N GLY A 380 -8.56 4.53 5.21
CA GLY A 380 -9.12 5.58 4.37
C GLY A 380 -9.48 5.09 2.97
N SER A 381 -10.76 5.21 2.59
CA SER A 381 -11.24 4.84 1.26
C SER A 381 -10.68 5.77 0.18
N THR A 382 -10.84 5.38 -1.10
CA THR A 382 -10.45 6.20 -2.26
C THR A 382 -10.99 7.62 -2.14
N ILE A 383 -12.28 7.78 -1.81
CA ILE A 383 -12.89 9.10 -1.66
C ILE A 383 -12.34 9.87 -0.46
N VAL A 384 -12.11 9.21 0.67
CA VAL A 384 -11.52 9.81 1.88
C VAL A 384 -10.13 10.36 1.58
N ASN A 385 -9.30 9.63 0.82
CA ASN A 385 -7.98 10.09 0.44
C ASN A 385 -8.03 11.27 -0.54
N ARG A 386 -8.94 11.29 -1.52
CA ARG A 386 -9.16 12.46 -2.39
C ARG A 386 -9.62 13.67 -1.59
N VAL A 387 -10.57 13.49 -0.69
CA VAL A 387 -11.07 14.57 0.18
C VAL A 387 -9.98 15.11 1.11
N ALA A 388 -9.06 14.28 1.59
CA ALA A 388 -7.91 14.73 2.39
C ALA A 388 -6.94 15.67 1.63
N LEU A 389 -6.95 15.66 0.29
CA LEU A 389 -6.15 16.57 -0.53
C LEU A 389 -6.80 17.97 -0.67
N VAL A 390 -8.12 18.08 -0.47
CA VAL A 390 -8.85 19.34 -0.71
C VAL A 390 -8.30 20.51 0.10
N PRO A 391 -8.03 20.40 1.42
CA PRO A 391 -7.42 21.49 2.18
C PRO A 391 -5.99 21.86 1.73
N GLN A 392 -5.32 20.97 0.98
CA GLN A 392 -3.95 21.17 0.49
C GLN A 392 -3.92 21.73 -0.93
N LEU A 393 -5.04 21.75 -1.67
CA LEU A 393 -5.12 22.21 -3.06
C LEU A 393 -4.51 23.60 -3.28
N PRO A 394 -4.76 24.63 -2.44
CA PRO A 394 -4.15 25.95 -2.66
C PRO A 394 -2.61 25.90 -2.66
N THR A 395 -2.02 25.03 -1.86
CA THR A 395 -0.57 24.84 -1.84
C THR A 395 -0.09 24.01 -3.03
N LEU A 396 -0.79 22.92 -3.39
CA LEU A 396 -0.47 22.10 -4.57
C LEU A 396 -0.44 22.95 -5.85
N ILE A 397 -1.48 23.77 -6.06
CA ILE A 397 -1.62 24.66 -7.21
C ILE A 397 -0.48 25.69 -7.23
N ARG A 398 -0.28 26.41 -6.13
CA ARG A 398 0.74 27.45 -6.03
C ARG A 398 2.15 26.91 -6.28
N GLN A 399 2.49 25.76 -5.71
CA GLN A 399 3.81 25.17 -5.85
C GLN A 399 4.05 24.60 -7.25
N PHE A 400 3.03 24.02 -7.88
CA PHE A 400 3.10 23.60 -9.28
C PHE A 400 3.37 24.80 -10.21
N GLN A 401 2.66 25.92 -10.02
CA GLN A 401 2.85 27.13 -10.81
C GLN A 401 4.24 27.77 -10.62
N LYS A 402 4.86 27.60 -9.43
CA LYS A 402 6.24 28.04 -9.18
C LYS A 402 7.29 27.14 -9.83
N GLY A 403 6.95 25.89 -10.13
CA GLY A 403 7.88 24.92 -10.72
C GLY A 403 9.05 24.53 -9.80
N THR A 404 8.91 24.72 -8.49
CA THR A 404 9.96 24.37 -7.53
C THR A 404 9.80 22.93 -7.06
N ALA A 405 10.76 22.07 -7.40
CA ALA A 405 10.83 20.70 -6.92
C ALA A 405 12.27 20.38 -6.47
N ASP A 406 12.42 19.57 -5.44
CA ASP A 406 13.71 19.04 -5.01
C ASP A 406 14.09 17.86 -5.91
N LEU A 407 14.69 18.17 -7.07
CA LEU A 407 15.06 17.16 -8.07
C LEU A 407 16.13 16.20 -7.56
N ASP A 408 17.07 16.67 -6.73
CA ASP A 408 18.13 15.82 -6.18
C ASP A 408 17.57 14.79 -5.21
N ALA A 409 16.65 15.18 -4.33
CA ALA A 409 15.97 14.25 -3.44
C ALA A 409 15.07 13.28 -4.23
N LEU A 410 14.39 13.74 -5.28
CA LEU A 410 13.60 12.90 -6.17
C LEU A 410 14.49 11.87 -6.89
N ASP A 411 15.60 12.27 -7.43
CA ASP A 411 16.53 11.36 -8.12
C ASP A 411 17.06 10.30 -7.14
N GLN A 412 17.44 10.67 -5.92
CA GLN A 412 17.90 9.73 -4.90
C GLN A 412 16.82 8.72 -4.49
N LEU A 413 15.59 9.17 -4.27
CA LEU A 413 14.52 8.26 -3.89
C LEU A 413 14.12 7.28 -5.00
N ALA A 414 14.33 7.64 -6.27
CA ALA A 414 13.93 6.81 -7.40
C ALA A 414 14.94 5.68 -7.72
N ARG A 415 16.18 5.81 -7.28
CA ARG A 415 17.26 4.87 -7.63
C ARG A 415 17.11 3.55 -6.89
N LEU A 416 17.19 2.44 -7.63
CA LEU A 416 17.18 1.08 -7.06
C LEU A 416 18.51 0.73 -6.36
N ASP A 417 19.62 1.31 -6.82
CA ASP A 417 20.96 1.11 -6.26
C ASP A 417 21.30 2.07 -5.11
N ALA A 418 20.43 3.04 -4.80
CA ALA A 418 20.64 3.92 -3.66
C ALA A 418 20.58 3.12 -2.34
N PRO A 419 21.56 3.29 -1.44
CA PRO A 419 21.56 2.60 -0.17
C PRO A 419 20.30 2.96 0.63
N PRO A 420 19.75 2.01 1.42
CA PRO A 420 18.62 2.33 2.26
C PRO A 420 19.01 3.41 3.28
N PRO A 421 18.09 4.30 3.65
CA PRO A 421 18.36 5.29 4.67
C PRO A 421 18.78 4.62 5.99
N GLN A 422 19.53 5.33 6.84
CA GLN A 422 19.95 4.78 8.13
C GLN A 422 18.75 4.56 9.06
N ALA A 423 17.78 5.47 9.03
CA ALA A 423 16.56 5.41 9.83
C ALA A 423 15.42 6.14 9.11
N LEU A 424 14.19 5.73 9.42
CA LEU A 424 12.99 6.42 8.94
C LEU A 424 12.79 7.72 9.75
N PRO A 425 12.71 8.91 9.11
CA PRO A 425 12.61 10.20 9.80
C PRO A 425 11.18 10.50 10.28
N LEU A 426 10.69 9.72 11.24
CA LEU A 426 9.30 9.72 11.72
C LEU A 426 8.84 11.08 12.26
N THR A 427 9.74 11.85 12.87
CA THR A 427 9.46 13.18 13.42
C THR A 427 9.24 14.25 12.35
N SER A 428 9.69 14.00 11.12
CA SER A 428 9.59 14.94 9.99
C SER A 428 8.26 14.85 9.22
N LEU A 429 7.39 13.89 9.56
CA LEU A 429 6.05 13.79 8.98
C LEU A 429 5.19 14.98 9.43
N THR A 430 4.49 15.60 8.49
CA THR A 430 3.61 16.75 8.75
C THR A 430 2.18 16.48 8.29
N LEU A 431 1.19 17.20 8.88
CA LEU A 431 -0.22 17.07 8.47
C LEU A 431 -0.51 17.70 7.10
N PHE A 432 0.26 18.72 6.74
CA PHE A 432 0.10 19.46 5.49
C PHE A 432 1.47 19.64 4.82
N SER A 433 1.54 19.35 3.53
CA SER A 433 2.75 19.61 2.75
C SER A 433 2.89 21.13 2.48
N ARG A 434 3.98 21.73 2.96
CA ARG A 434 4.31 23.11 2.61
C ARG A 434 4.93 23.21 1.21
N ASN A 435 5.54 22.13 0.74
CA ASN A 435 6.23 22.05 -0.55
C ASN A 435 5.29 21.60 -1.70
N GLY A 436 4.04 21.23 -1.39
CA GLY A 436 3.12 20.69 -2.38
C GLY A 436 3.41 19.23 -2.69
N CYS A 437 3.55 18.88 -3.97
CA CYS A 437 3.89 17.56 -4.47
C CYS A 437 5.04 17.66 -5.46
N SER A 438 6.27 17.50 -5.00
CA SER A 438 7.48 17.64 -5.82
C SER A 438 7.47 16.77 -7.06
N LEU A 439 6.85 15.57 -7.01
CA LEU A 439 6.71 14.70 -8.19
C LEU A 439 5.92 15.36 -9.32
N VAL A 440 4.72 15.87 -9.04
CA VAL A 440 3.88 16.49 -10.07
C VAL A 440 4.49 17.83 -10.52
N GLN A 441 5.11 18.57 -9.59
CA GLN A 441 5.85 19.81 -9.91
C GLN A 441 7.06 19.57 -10.82
N ALA A 442 7.72 18.40 -10.68
CA ALA A 442 8.87 18.01 -11.50
C ALA A 442 8.47 17.53 -12.90
N LEU A 443 7.19 17.26 -13.17
CA LEU A 443 6.75 16.65 -14.42
C LEU A 443 7.29 17.38 -15.67
N PRO A 444 7.28 18.73 -15.78
CA PRO A 444 7.88 19.42 -16.93
C PRO A 444 9.37 19.14 -17.09
N ALA A 445 10.14 19.19 -15.99
CA ALA A 445 11.57 18.94 -16.02
C ALA A 445 11.92 17.47 -16.35
N LEU A 446 11.11 16.53 -15.87
CA LEU A 446 11.28 15.10 -16.18
C LEU A 446 11.01 14.81 -17.67
N ILE A 447 10.00 15.46 -18.24
CA ILE A 447 9.68 15.37 -19.68
C ILE A 447 10.86 15.94 -20.49
N GLU A 448 11.35 17.14 -20.15
CA GLU A 448 12.49 17.76 -20.82
C GLU A 448 13.75 16.89 -20.75
N ARG A 449 14.07 16.34 -19.57
CA ARG A 449 15.21 15.40 -19.40
C ARG A 449 15.06 14.15 -20.26
N LEU A 450 13.85 13.60 -20.38
CA LEU A 450 13.59 12.44 -21.23
C LEU A 450 13.79 12.80 -22.71
N GLN A 451 13.27 13.94 -23.18
CA GLN A 451 13.47 14.41 -24.54
C GLN A 451 14.93 14.65 -24.89
N GLN A 452 15.72 15.22 -23.96
CA GLN A 452 17.16 15.42 -24.14
C GLN A 452 17.95 14.11 -24.22
N GLN A 453 17.53 13.07 -23.47
CA GLN A 453 18.21 11.75 -23.51
C GLN A 453 17.91 10.95 -24.77
N HIS A 454 16.73 11.11 -25.37
CA HIS A 454 16.36 10.36 -26.56
C HIS A 454 16.96 10.93 -27.86
N GLY A 455 17.52 12.15 -27.85
CA GLY A 455 18.18 12.75 -29.01
C GLY A 455 17.31 12.79 -30.27
N GLU A 456 17.86 13.25 -31.39
CA GLU A 456 17.18 13.34 -32.70
C GLU A 456 16.88 11.98 -33.38
N ALA A 457 16.87 10.87 -32.66
CA ALA A 457 16.54 9.57 -33.20
C ALA A 457 15.05 9.55 -33.61
N THR A 458 14.82 9.48 -34.88
CA THR A 458 13.58 9.70 -35.64
C THR A 458 12.45 8.71 -35.35
N ASP A 459 12.60 7.76 -34.47
CA ASP A 459 11.57 6.71 -34.23
C ASP A 459 10.51 7.04 -33.17
N ASP A 460 10.54 8.25 -32.56
CA ASP A 460 9.65 8.53 -31.43
C ASP A 460 8.86 9.86 -31.51
N MET A 461 8.45 10.27 -32.71
CA MET A 461 7.53 11.41 -32.87
C MET A 461 6.22 11.20 -32.08
N ALA A 462 5.74 9.97 -31.99
CA ALA A 462 4.56 9.63 -31.22
C ALA A 462 4.75 9.83 -29.71
N LEU A 463 5.90 9.44 -29.16
CA LEU A 463 6.24 9.68 -27.75
C LEU A 463 6.42 11.17 -27.46
N SER A 464 7.09 11.92 -28.35
CA SER A 464 7.28 13.35 -28.20
C SER A 464 5.93 14.10 -28.19
N GLY A 465 5.00 13.73 -29.06
CA GLY A 465 3.62 14.25 -29.07
C GLY A 465 2.90 13.94 -27.76
N LEU A 466 2.95 12.69 -27.30
CA LEU A 466 2.35 12.27 -26.05
C LEU A 466 2.89 13.01 -24.82
N LEU A 467 4.19 13.24 -24.76
CA LEU A 467 4.84 14.00 -23.69
C LEU A 467 4.38 15.48 -23.70
N SER A 468 4.22 16.07 -24.88
CA SER A 468 3.68 17.43 -25.03
C SER A 468 2.22 17.52 -24.57
N ASP A 469 1.40 16.51 -24.90
CA ASP A 469 0.01 16.43 -24.46
C ASP A 469 -0.09 16.24 -22.94
N LEU A 470 0.78 15.41 -22.34
CA LEU A 470 0.86 15.24 -20.87
C LEU A 470 1.23 16.54 -20.17
N LEU A 471 2.13 17.34 -20.74
CA LEU A 471 2.48 18.64 -20.21
C LEU A 471 1.30 19.61 -20.30
N LEU A 472 0.60 19.64 -21.41
CA LEU A 472 -0.58 20.48 -21.63
C LEU A 472 -1.69 20.12 -20.63
N ILE A 473 -2.07 18.85 -20.53
CA ILE A 473 -3.13 18.41 -19.63
C ILE A 473 -2.78 18.61 -18.15
N SER A 474 -1.48 18.58 -17.78
CA SER A 474 -1.05 18.86 -16.43
C SER A 474 -1.35 20.31 -16.04
N ARG A 475 -1.03 21.28 -16.93
CA ARG A 475 -1.35 22.70 -16.74
C ARG A 475 -2.86 22.94 -16.71
N GLN A 476 -3.60 22.36 -17.66
CA GLN A 476 -5.06 22.47 -17.70
C GLN A 476 -5.72 21.93 -16.41
N THR A 477 -5.27 20.78 -15.91
CA THR A 477 -5.79 20.19 -14.67
C THR A 477 -5.57 21.11 -13.47
N VAL A 478 -4.38 21.69 -13.33
CA VAL A 478 -4.07 22.61 -12.23
C VAL A 478 -4.87 23.91 -12.36
N ASP A 479 -5.01 24.45 -13.58
CA ASP A 479 -5.80 25.65 -13.84
C ASP A 479 -7.29 25.46 -13.56
N GLU A 480 -7.86 24.31 -13.92
CA GLU A 480 -9.25 23.98 -13.61
C GLU A 480 -9.48 23.83 -12.10
N LEU A 481 -8.57 23.15 -11.40
CA LEU A 481 -8.60 23.08 -9.94
C LEU A 481 -8.51 24.47 -9.28
N ALA A 482 -7.68 25.36 -9.84
CA ALA A 482 -7.50 26.73 -9.34
C ALA A 482 -8.78 27.58 -9.51
N ARG A 483 -9.52 27.38 -10.61
CA ARG A 483 -10.75 28.14 -10.91
C ARG A 483 -12.00 27.59 -10.24
N THR A 484 -11.97 26.33 -9.79
CA THR A 484 -13.14 25.69 -9.19
C THR A 484 -13.27 26.10 -7.72
N PRO A 485 -14.40 26.73 -7.32
CA PRO A 485 -14.61 27.13 -5.94
C PRO A 485 -14.56 25.92 -4.99
N LEU A 486 -13.84 26.07 -3.90
CA LEU A 486 -13.80 25.06 -2.83
C LEU A 486 -14.99 25.28 -1.88
N SER A 487 -15.68 24.21 -1.54
CA SER A 487 -16.65 24.20 -0.46
C SER A 487 -16.43 23.01 0.46
N TRP A 488 -16.70 23.21 1.74
CA TRP A 488 -16.54 22.21 2.78
C TRP A 488 -17.76 22.22 3.71
N PRO A 489 -18.35 21.07 4.09
CA PRO A 489 -17.89 19.71 3.79
C PRO A 489 -18.35 19.16 2.43
N ALA A 490 -19.17 19.88 1.68
CA ALA A 490 -19.69 19.46 0.39
C ALA A 490 -18.68 19.74 -0.72
N VAL A 491 -17.74 18.81 -0.94
CA VAL A 491 -16.72 18.94 -1.98
C VAL A 491 -17.36 18.84 -3.37
N PRO A 492 -17.16 19.84 -4.27
CA PRO A 492 -17.71 19.79 -5.63
C PRO A 492 -17.16 18.61 -6.44
N GLN A 493 -18.02 18.00 -7.26
CA GLN A 493 -17.65 16.87 -8.12
C GLN A 493 -16.52 17.23 -9.09
N ALA A 494 -16.48 18.49 -9.56
CA ALA A 494 -15.40 18.98 -10.44
C ALA A 494 -14.01 18.92 -9.75
N ILE A 495 -13.94 19.21 -8.44
CA ILE A 495 -12.72 19.06 -7.65
C ILE A 495 -12.30 17.58 -7.59
N LEU A 496 -13.23 16.65 -7.35
CA LEU A 496 -12.96 15.23 -7.28
C LEU A 496 -12.47 14.67 -8.63
N HIS A 497 -13.04 15.12 -9.74
CA HIS A 497 -12.58 14.78 -11.09
C HIS A 497 -11.19 15.38 -11.40
N GLY A 498 -10.94 16.63 -11.00
CA GLY A 498 -9.62 17.24 -11.13
C GLY A 498 -8.55 16.50 -10.32
N LEU A 499 -8.88 16.07 -9.10
CA LEU A 499 -7.99 15.25 -8.27
C LEU A 499 -7.75 13.87 -8.87
N GLN A 500 -8.75 13.25 -9.51
CA GLN A 500 -8.56 11.99 -10.22
C GLN A 500 -7.59 12.14 -11.41
N ARG A 501 -7.66 13.25 -12.18
CA ARG A 501 -6.65 13.55 -13.20
C ARG A 501 -5.28 13.81 -12.58
N TYR A 502 -5.22 14.49 -11.45
CA TYR A 502 -3.98 14.72 -10.71
C TYR A 502 -3.33 13.42 -10.23
N GLU A 503 -4.12 12.39 -9.85
CA GLU A 503 -3.62 11.03 -9.54
C GLU A 503 -2.91 10.40 -10.76
N TRP A 504 -3.45 10.54 -11.97
CA TRP A 504 -2.81 10.03 -13.19
C TRP A 504 -1.52 10.77 -13.52
N LEU A 505 -1.48 12.10 -13.33
CA LEU A 505 -0.25 12.91 -13.49
C LEU A 505 0.82 12.53 -12.47
N PHE A 506 0.42 12.25 -11.23
CA PHE A 506 1.31 11.73 -10.19
C PHE A 506 1.92 10.39 -10.61
N MET A 507 1.12 9.45 -11.12
CA MET A 507 1.62 8.16 -11.61
C MET A 507 2.54 8.33 -12.83
N ALA A 508 2.24 9.26 -13.74
CA ALA A 508 3.13 9.59 -14.86
C ALA A 508 4.49 10.09 -14.39
N ALA A 509 4.50 11.01 -13.41
CA ALA A 509 5.72 11.52 -12.82
C ALA A 509 6.54 10.41 -12.13
N CYS A 510 5.89 9.48 -11.43
CA CYS A 510 6.54 8.31 -10.85
C CYS A 510 7.24 7.45 -11.92
N CYS A 511 6.55 7.15 -13.04
CA CYS A 511 7.11 6.36 -14.12
C CYS A 511 8.30 7.05 -14.80
N LEU A 512 8.16 8.33 -15.12
CA LEU A 512 9.24 9.13 -15.74
C LEU A 512 10.46 9.20 -14.84
N LEU A 513 10.26 9.53 -13.58
CA LEU A 513 11.33 9.63 -12.58
C LEU A 513 12.07 8.30 -12.42
N PHE A 514 11.31 7.20 -12.27
CA PHE A 514 11.88 5.87 -12.13
C PHE A 514 12.68 5.45 -13.36
N TRP A 515 12.14 5.68 -14.56
CA TRP A 515 12.82 5.38 -15.82
C TRP A 515 14.13 6.13 -15.97
N LEU A 516 14.12 7.43 -15.69
CA LEU A 516 15.31 8.30 -15.85
C LEU A 516 16.45 7.86 -14.93
N ASN A 517 16.14 7.33 -13.74
CA ASN A 517 17.10 7.01 -12.71
C ASN A 517 17.53 5.53 -12.66
N ASN A 518 16.95 4.66 -13.50
CA ASN A 518 17.24 3.22 -13.47
C ASN A 518 17.50 2.67 -14.89
N PRO A 519 18.65 2.98 -15.50
CA PRO A 519 18.97 2.55 -16.86
C PRO A 519 19.03 1.02 -17.01
N THR A 520 19.35 0.28 -15.95
CA THR A 520 19.38 -1.19 -15.95
C THR A 520 18.02 -1.85 -16.14
N VAL A 521 16.93 -1.15 -15.87
CA VAL A 521 15.56 -1.62 -16.11
C VAL A 521 15.17 -1.55 -17.60
N ARG A 522 15.98 -0.86 -18.42
CA ARG A 522 15.74 -0.64 -19.87
C ARG A 522 16.32 -1.74 -20.74
N ASN A 523 16.31 -3.00 -20.29
CA ASN A 523 16.80 -4.11 -21.11
C ASN A 523 15.87 -4.43 -22.29
N ALA A 524 16.32 -5.24 -23.25
CA ALA A 524 15.62 -5.52 -24.49
C ALA A 524 14.17 -6.03 -24.29
N SER A 525 13.91 -6.84 -23.26
CA SER A 525 12.56 -7.38 -22.98
C SER A 525 11.60 -6.35 -22.39
N ARG A 526 12.10 -5.21 -21.89
CA ARG A 526 11.34 -4.16 -21.22
C ARG A 526 11.61 -2.76 -21.79
N ALA A 527 12.19 -2.68 -22.97
CA ALA A 527 12.54 -1.40 -23.61
C ALA A 527 11.35 -0.45 -23.76
N HIS A 528 10.13 -0.99 -23.85
CA HIS A 528 8.93 -0.23 -24.12
C HIS A 528 8.00 -0.06 -22.91
N TRP A 529 8.40 -0.46 -21.68
CA TRP A 529 7.48 -0.39 -20.55
C TRP A 529 7.01 1.03 -20.24
N LEU A 530 7.91 2.03 -20.27
CA LEU A 530 7.54 3.43 -20.01
C LEU A 530 6.60 3.99 -21.06
N PRO A 531 6.91 3.97 -22.39
CA PRO A 531 5.98 4.45 -23.40
C PRO A 531 4.60 3.80 -23.30
N LEU A 532 4.54 2.49 -23.12
CA LEU A 532 3.27 1.76 -22.99
C LEU A 532 2.48 2.20 -21.75
N CYS A 533 3.14 2.39 -20.60
CA CYS A 533 2.48 2.92 -19.40
C CYS A 533 2.01 4.37 -19.60
N LEU A 534 2.78 5.21 -20.29
CA LEU A 534 2.37 6.59 -20.59
C LEU A 534 1.14 6.61 -21.53
N HIS A 535 1.06 5.71 -22.51
CA HIS A 535 -0.14 5.57 -23.36
C HIS A 535 -1.36 5.12 -22.55
N LEU A 536 -1.19 4.20 -21.58
CA LEU A 536 -2.26 3.81 -20.66
C LEU A 536 -2.74 5.00 -19.81
N ILE A 537 -1.82 5.79 -19.30
CA ILE A 537 -2.13 7.01 -18.52
C ILE A 537 -2.86 8.03 -19.38
N ALA A 538 -2.37 8.29 -20.60
CA ALA A 538 -2.96 9.25 -21.53
C ALA A 538 -4.39 8.87 -21.92
N ARG A 539 -4.65 7.59 -22.20
CA ARG A 539 -6.01 7.06 -22.41
C ARG A 539 -6.95 7.38 -21.24
N ASN A 540 -6.47 7.20 -20.02
CA ASN A 540 -7.26 7.47 -18.82
C ASN A 540 -7.41 8.96 -18.50
N LEU A 541 -6.53 9.81 -19.03
CA LEU A 541 -6.67 11.28 -19.01
C LEU A 541 -7.60 11.81 -20.10
N GLY A 542 -8.10 10.93 -21.01
CA GLY A 542 -8.96 11.30 -22.13
C GLY A 542 -8.21 11.84 -23.36
N LEU A 543 -6.90 11.60 -23.44
CA LEU A 543 -6.10 11.91 -24.61
C LEU A 543 -6.29 10.84 -25.70
N ALA A 544 -6.12 11.23 -26.97
CA ALA A 544 -6.24 10.33 -28.13
C ALA A 544 -5.00 9.42 -28.27
N ALA A 545 -4.70 8.63 -27.24
CA ALA A 545 -3.56 7.72 -27.16
C ALA A 545 -3.97 6.40 -26.52
N SER A 546 -3.43 5.29 -27.03
CA SER A 546 -3.72 3.94 -26.54
C SER A 546 -2.46 3.07 -26.61
N PRO A 547 -2.22 2.15 -25.66
CA PRO A 547 -1.07 1.23 -25.68
C PRO A 547 -0.98 0.41 -26.98
N GLU A 548 -2.12 0.06 -27.60
CA GLU A 548 -2.21 -0.70 -28.84
C GLU A 548 -1.59 0.00 -30.06
N GLN A 549 -1.46 1.32 -29.99
CA GLN A 549 -0.86 2.13 -31.06
C GLN A 549 0.67 2.16 -30.99
N HIS A 550 1.26 1.72 -29.87
CA HIS A 550 2.69 1.74 -29.69
C HIS A 550 3.37 0.50 -30.31
N ALA A 551 4.53 0.70 -30.98
CA ALA A 551 5.29 -0.38 -31.65
C ALA A 551 5.69 -1.54 -30.72
N GLY A 552 5.85 -1.31 -29.44
CA GLY A 552 6.17 -2.34 -28.44
C GLY A 552 4.97 -3.20 -28.01
N TRP A 553 3.73 -2.85 -28.38
CA TRP A 553 2.55 -3.59 -27.96
C TRP A 553 2.49 -5.04 -28.43
N PRO A 554 2.79 -5.36 -29.73
CA PRO A 554 2.83 -6.74 -30.19
C PRO A 554 3.86 -7.59 -29.45
N SER A 555 5.05 -7.04 -29.16
CA SER A 555 6.09 -7.72 -28.41
C SER A 555 5.65 -8.04 -26.97
N LEU A 556 5.00 -7.11 -26.28
CA LEU A 556 4.45 -7.35 -24.95
C LEU A 556 3.39 -8.46 -24.98
N LYS A 557 2.49 -8.48 -25.95
CA LYS A 557 1.50 -9.55 -26.12
C LYS A 557 2.13 -10.90 -26.36
N GLN A 558 3.11 -10.97 -27.28
CA GLN A 558 3.81 -12.21 -27.62
C GLN A 558 4.57 -12.82 -26.44
N SER A 559 5.12 -11.98 -25.54
CA SER A 559 5.84 -12.45 -24.35
C SER A 559 5.03 -13.40 -23.47
N PHE A 560 3.71 -13.24 -23.41
CA PHE A 560 2.81 -14.11 -22.65
C PHE A 560 2.58 -15.47 -23.31
N ALA A 561 2.64 -15.52 -24.64
CA ALA A 561 2.47 -16.78 -25.39
C ALA A 561 3.71 -17.69 -25.27
N GLU A 562 4.89 -17.08 -25.18
CA GLU A 562 6.18 -17.78 -25.18
C GLU A 562 6.64 -18.25 -23.80
N GLN A 563 6.26 -17.51 -22.72
CA GLN A 563 6.76 -17.78 -21.38
C GLN A 563 5.62 -18.03 -20.38
N PRO A 564 5.27 -19.30 -20.10
CA PRO A 564 4.20 -19.64 -19.14
C PRO A 564 4.46 -19.16 -17.71
N CYS A 565 5.72 -18.84 -17.36
CA CYS A 565 6.15 -18.53 -15.99
C CYS A 565 6.55 -17.07 -15.76
N CYS A 566 6.20 -16.11 -16.64
CA CYS A 566 6.51 -14.68 -16.43
C CYS A 566 5.74 -14.04 -15.26
N ALA A 567 5.44 -14.81 -14.21
CA ALA A 567 4.83 -14.28 -13.00
C ALA A 567 5.74 -13.30 -12.23
N ASP A 568 7.06 -13.35 -12.46
CA ASP A 568 8.07 -12.55 -11.75
C ASP A 568 8.64 -11.39 -12.57
N ASP A 569 7.86 -10.83 -13.49
CA ASP A 569 8.24 -9.69 -14.30
C ASP A 569 8.12 -8.35 -13.55
N SER A 570 8.81 -8.24 -12.41
CA SER A 570 8.88 -7.05 -11.58
C SER A 570 9.99 -6.12 -12.05
N LEU A 571 9.69 -4.84 -12.23
CA LEU A 571 10.70 -3.82 -12.56
C LEU A 571 11.71 -3.63 -11.44
N LEU A 572 11.33 -3.94 -10.19
CA LEU A 572 12.20 -3.80 -9.02
C LEU A 572 13.20 -4.97 -8.87
N SER A 573 12.96 -6.13 -9.50
CA SER A 573 13.82 -7.32 -9.34
C SER A 573 15.20 -7.22 -9.99
N GLN A 574 15.41 -6.23 -10.84
CA GLN A 574 16.67 -6.08 -11.61
C GLN A 574 17.79 -5.35 -10.86
N GLY A 575 17.46 -4.60 -9.82
CA GLY A 575 18.49 -3.95 -8.97
C GLY A 575 19.25 -4.91 -8.05
N ALA A 576 18.73 -6.12 -7.81
CA ALA A 576 19.30 -7.08 -6.87
C ALA A 576 20.35 -8.04 -7.48
N HIS A 577 20.58 -8.02 -8.79
CA HIS A 577 21.47 -8.98 -9.48
C HIS A 577 22.92 -8.51 -9.70
N HIS A 578 23.31 -7.33 -9.21
CA HIS A 578 24.70 -6.82 -9.36
C HIS A 578 25.62 -7.08 -8.15
N GLU A 579 25.17 -7.84 -7.14
CA GLU A 579 26.05 -8.35 -6.09
C GLU A 579 26.15 -9.89 -6.18
N ARG A 580 26.82 -10.37 -7.23
CA ARG A 580 27.43 -11.72 -7.28
C ARG A 580 28.83 -11.63 -7.87
#